data_193207373f8928de289bbb558f09df2f
#
_entry.id   193207373f8928de289bbb558f09df2f
#
_cell.length_a   1.000
_cell.length_b   1.000
_cell.length_c   1.000
_cell.angle_alpha   90.00
_cell.angle_beta   90.00
_cell.angle_gamma   90.00
#
_symmetry.space_group_name_H-M   'P 1'
#
loop_
_entity.id
_entity.type
_entity.pdbx_description
1 polymer ?
#
loop_
_entity_poly.entity_id
_entity_poly.type
_entity_poly.pdbx_seq_one_letter_code
_entity_poly.pdbx_strand_id
1 'polypeptide(L)'
;EEDIHLDEKSFVIVNSNELHSISAPFPNKTIVLQMPLQTFERYYTDEQFICFTHSERVQDEQLVELVEKMYVTYQKKKTGYELKVQSYFYMLVYLMVTKYRKVDVSAEIVRDHKNRNRLSTITNYIKDNYQKDLSLEGLAQIFGYSPTYLSRMFRKYAEINYKEYIQGIRLEYAYRELISSDTMVEEIAEHSGFADGRA
;
A
#
# COMPACT_ATOMS: atom_id res chain seq x y z
N GLU A 1 -9.63 9.73 -12.36
CA GLU A 1 -9.85 8.30 -12.07
C GLU A 1 -9.96 7.59 -13.42
N GLU A 2 -9.19 6.54 -13.61
CA GLU A 2 -9.21 5.76 -14.83
C GLU A 2 -9.78 4.37 -14.50
N ASP A 3 -10.89 4.02 -15.12
CA ASP A 3 -11.51 2.71 -14.93
C ASP A 3 -10.87 1.70 -15.87
N ILE A 4 -10.23 0.68 -15.31
CA ILE A 4 -9.64 -0.42 -16.07
C ILE A 4 -10.56 -1.63 -15.97
N HIS A 5 -11.11 -2.04 -17.11
CA HIS A 5 -11.91 -3.25 -17.20
C HIS A 5 -11.01 -4.48 -17.36
N LEU A 6 -11.14 -5.43 -16.46
CA LEU A 6 -10.37 -6.68 -16.49
C LEU A 6 -11.26 -7.84 -16.91
N ASP A 7 -10.91 -8.43 -18.04
CA ASP A 7 -11.51 -9.67 -18.54
C ASP A 7 -10.86 -10.92 -17.92
N GLU A 8 -11.39 -12.08 -18.26
CA GLU A 8 -10.80 -13.36 -17.87
C GLU A 8 -9.35 -13.45 -18.39
N LYS A 9 -8.43 -13.86 -17.52
CA LYS A 9 -6.98 -13.96 -17.77
C LYS A 9 -6.29 -12.63 -18.11
N SER A 10 -6.91 -11.52 -17.77
CA SER A 10 -6.23 -10.23 -17.77
C SER A 10 -5.60 -9.92 -16.40
N PHE A 11 -4.70 -8.96 -16.37
CA PHE A 11 -4.07 -8.50 -15.14
C PHE A 11 -3.81 -6.99 -15.17
N VAL A 12 -3.64 -6.42 -14.01
CA VAL A 12 -3.20 -5.04 -13.84
C VAL A 12 -2.02 -5.00 -12.87
N ILE A 13 -1.05 -4.15 -13.15
CA ILE A 13 0.05 -3.85 -12.24
C ILE A 13 -0.28 -2.55 -11.53
N VAL A 14 -0.38 -2.62 -10.21
CA VAL A 14 -0.56 -1.45 -9.34
C VAL A 14 0.76 -1.14 -8.67
N ASN A 15 1.30 0.05 -8.89
CA ASN A 15 2.55 0.46 -8.27
C ASN A 15 2.35 0.79 -6.79
N SER A 16 3.44 0.83 -6.04
CA SER A 16 3.42 1.19 -4.62
C SER A 16 2.76 2.55 -4.41
N ASN A 17 1.86 2.63 -3.43
CA ASN A 17 1.11 3.83 -3.06
C ASN A 17 0.21 4.43 -4.16
N GLU A 18 -0.17 3.66 -5.15
CA GLU A 18 -1.27 4.01 -6.05
C GLU A 18 -2.60 3.66 -5.38
N LEU A 19 -3.47 4.65 -5.29
CA LEU A 19 -4.85 4.44 -4.83
C LEU A 19 -5.60 3.65 -5.89
N HIS A 20 -6.21 2.56 -5.48
CA HIS A 20 -7.01 1.72 -6.36
C HIS A 20 -8.20 1.13 -5.61
N SER A 21 -9.25 0.86 -6.34
CA SER A 21 -10.40 0.10 -5.86
C SER A 21 -10.70 -1.03 -6.84
N ILE A 22 -11.28 -2.11 -6.34
CA ILE A 22 -11.72 -3.24 -7.17
C ILE A 22 -13.23 -3.37 -6.99
N SER A 23 -13.95 -3.36 -8.09
CA SER A 23 -15.39 -3.59 -8.13
C SER A 23 -15.68 -4.77 -9.04
N ALA A 24 -16.56 -5.66 -8.60
CA ALA A 24 -16.95 -6.83 -9.37
C ALA A 24 -18.47 -6.98 -9.30
N PRO A 25 -19.22 -6.75 -10.40
CA PRO A 25 -20.67 -6.86 -10.43
C PRO A 25 -21.17 -8.31 -10.29
N PHE A 26 -20.31 -9.28 -10.58
CA PHE A 26 -20.60 -10.71 -10.49
C PHE A 26 -19.53 -11.43 -9.67
N PRO A 27 -19.89 -12.60 -9.05
CA PRO A 27 -18.92 -13.44 -8.36
C PRO A 27 -17.75 -13.80 -9.29
N ASN A 28 -16.53 -13.50 -8.87
CA ASN A 28 -15.32 -13.82 -9.61
C ASN A 28 -14.22 -14.36 -8.67
N LYS A 29 -13.11 -14.75 -9.27
CA LYS A 29 -11.92 -15.18 -8.56
C LYS A 29 -10.74 -14.33 -9.02
N THR A 30 -10.21 -13.55 -8.11
CA THR A 30 -9.03 -12.69 -8.35
C THR A 30 -7.85 -13.21 -7.57
N ILE A 31 -6.69 -13.31 -8.22
CA ILE A 31 -5.41 -13.60 -7.57
C ILE A 31 -4.68 -12.27 -7.36
N VAL A 32 -4.43 -11.92 -6.11
CA VAL A 32 -3.65 -10.73 -5.75
C VAL A 32 -2.27 -11.17 -5.33
N LEU A 33 -1.24 -10.69 -6.01
CA LEU A 33 0.16 -10.94 -5.68
C LEU A 33 0.82 -9.64 -5.22
N GLN A 34 1.16 -9.57 -3.93
CA GLN A 34 1.87 -8.44 -3.36
C GLN A 34 3.37 -8.72 -3.32
N MET A 35 4.16 -7.85 -3.94
CA MET A 35 5.61 -7.95 -3.98
C MET A 35 6.24 -6.75 -3.26
N PRO A 36 7.04 -6.98 -2.19
CA PRO A 36 7.76 -5.90 -1.54
C PRO A 36 8.72 -5.21 -2.51
N LEU A 37 8.83 -3.88 -2.44
CA LEU A 37 9.77 -3.12 -3.30
C LEU A 37 11.23 -3.58 -3.13
N GLN A 38 11.62 -4.02 -1.92
CA GLN A 38 12.95 -4.55 -1.65
C GLN A 38 13.32 -5.74 -2.55
N THR A 39 12.33 -6.47 -3.06
CA THR A 39 12.56 -7.55 -4.04
C THR A 39 13.28 -7.05 -5.29
N PHE A 40 13.04 -5.79 -5.65
CA PHE A 40 13.57 -5.19 -6.86
C PHE A 40 14.82 -4.34 -6.64
N GLU A 41 15.16 -3.95 -5.40
CA GLU A 41 16.26 -3.03 -5.08
C GLU A 41 17.61 -3.46 -5.66
N ARG A 42 17.91 -4.77 -5.65
CA ARG A 42 19.16 -5.30 -6.20
C ARG A 42 19.28 -5.22 -7.73
N TYR A 43 18.19 -4.93 -8.43
CA TYR A 43 18.13 -4.85 -9.90
C TYR A 43 18.11 -3.41 -10.41
N TYR A 44 18.16 -2.44 -9.50
CA TYR A 44 18.19 -1.02 -9.80
C TYR A 44 19.40 -0.40 -9.11
N THR A 45 20.29 0.18 -9.91
CA THR A 45 21.42 0.94 -9.39
C THR A 45 20.98 2.37 -9.11
N ASP A 46 21.35 2.88 -7.94
CA ASP A 46 21.31 4.27 -7.49
C ASP A 46 20.06 5.11 -7.82
N GLU A 47 19.33 5.48 -6.78
CA GLU A 47 18.23 6.47 -6.75
C GLU A 47 17.10 6.30 -7.78
N GLN A 48 17.12 5.25 -8.57
CA GLN A 48 16.11 5.04 -9.60
C GLN A 48 14.80 4.61 -8.95
N PHE A 49 13.77 5.35 -9.26
CA PHE A 49 12.42 5.03 -8.89
C PHE A 49 11.97 3.74 -9.56
N ILE A 50 11.54 2.77 -8.75
CA ILE A 50 11.00 1.50 -9.25
C ILE A 50 9.53 1.72 -9.58
N CYS A 51 9.22 1.81 -10.86
CA CYS A 51 7.88 1.94 -11.39
C CYS A 51 7.70 0.99 -12.56
N PHE A 52 6.53 0.38 -12.61
CA PHE A 52 6.14 -0.49 -13.69
C PHE A 52 5.07 0.16 -14.54
N THR A 53 5.06 -0.12 -15.83
CA THR A 53 4.01 0.34 -16.73
C THR A 53 2.71 -0.36 -16.37
N HIS A 54 1.62 0.43 -16.30
CA HIS A 54 0.29 -0.17 -16.33
C HIS A 54 0.13 -0.87 -17.66
N SER A 55 -0.24 -2.13 -17.62
CA SER A 55 -0.57 -2.85 -18.83
C SER A 55 -1.98 -2.47 -19.25
N GLU A 56 -2.13 -1.36 -19.96
CA GLU A 56 -3.34 -1.15 -20.73
C GLU A 56 -3.45 -2.32 -21.72
N ARG A 57 -4.32 -3.27 -21.46
CA ARG A 57 -4.74 -4.36 -22.34
C ARG A 57 -3.68 -5.37 -22.81
N VAL A 58 -2.58 -5.54 -22.11
CA VAL A 58 -1.65 -6.60 -22.49
C VAL A 58 -2.09 -7.91 -21.84
N GLN A 59 -2.71 -8.76 -22.62
CA GLN A 59 -2.80 -10.20 -22.32
C GLN A 59 -1.38 -10.77 -22.47
N ASP A 60 -0.57 -10.69 -21.41
CA ASP A 60 0.70 -11.40 -21.38
C ASP A 60 0.44 -12.81 -20.86
N GLU A 61 0.20 -13.73 -21.79
CA GLU A 61 -0.05 -15.14 -21.47
C GLU A 61 1.06 -15.72 -20.60
N GLN A 62 2.31 -15.31 -20.81
CA GLN A 62 3.43 -15.79 -20.02
C GLN A 62 3.34 -15.37 -18.55
N LEU A 63 2.95 -14.12 -18.27
CA LEU A 63 2.79 -13.62 -16.92
C LEU A 63 1.59 -14.28 -16.22
N VAL A 64 0.46 -14.37 -16.92
CA VAL A 64 -0.75 -15.03 -16.42
C VAL A 64 -0.47 -16.49 -16.09
N GLU A 65 0.17 -17.22 -17.02
CA GLU A 65 0.52 -18.63 -16.81
C GLU A 65 1.46 -18.85 -15.62
N LEU A 66 2.42 -17.93 -15.38
CA LEU A 66 3.30 -18.00 -14.23
C LEU A 66 2.53 -17.84 -12.91
N VAL A 67 1.63 -16.86 -12.83
CA VAL A 67 0.80 -16.62 -11.64
C VAL A 67 -0.13 -17.81 -11.39
N GLU A 68 -0.74 -18.35 -12.42
CA GLU A 68 -1.57 -19.56 -12.32
C GLU A 68 -0.76 -20.78 -11.82
N LYS A 69 0.44 -20.99 -12.37
CA LYS A 69 1.35 -22.06 -11.94
C LYS A 69 1.78 -21.89 -10.48
N MET A 70 2.07 -20.65 -10.05
CA MET A 70 2.37 -20.36 -8.63
C MET A 70 1.17 -20.74 -7.76
N TYR A 71 -0.01 -20.27 -8.09
CA TYR A 71 -1.23 -20.52 -7.35
C TYR A 71 -1.53 -22.01 -7.24
N VAL A 72 -1.56 -22.74 -8.36
CA VAL A 72 -1.84 -24.19 -8.40
C VAL A 72 -0.78 -24.99 -7.62
N THR A 73 0.49 -24.60 -7.72
CA THR A 73 1.58 -25.26 -7.00
C THR A 73 1.45 -25.06 -5.49
N TYR A 74 1.14 -23.82 -5.08
CA TYR A 74 0.92 -23.48 -3.67
C TYR A 74 -0.30 -24.21 -3.08
N GLN A 75 -1.39 -24.33 -3.83
CA GLN A 75 -2.59 -25.06 -3.37
C GLN A 75 -2.34 -26.56 -3.17
N LYS A 76 -1.57 -27.17 -4.07
CA LYS A 76 -1.30 -28.62 -4.03
C LYS A 76 -0.30 -29.05 -2.93
N LYS A 77 0.55 -28.15 -2.47
CA LYS A 77 1.56 -28.36 -1.39
C LYS A 77 2.32 -29.70 -1.47
N LYS A 78 2.65 -30.18 -2.68
CA LYS A 78 3.46 -31.38 -2.86
C LYS A 78 4.91 -31.12 -2.40
N THR A 79 5.66 -32.18 -2.09
CA THR A 79 7.08 -32.07 -1.69
C THR A 79 7.84 -31.14 -2.64
N GLY A 80 8.54 -30.17 -2.07
CA GLY A 80 9.32 -29.18 -2.84
C GLY A 80 8.47 -28.04 -3.46
N TYR A 81 7.20 -27.90 -3.11
CA TYR A 81 6.32 -26.87 -3.67
C TYR A 81 6.85 -25.45 -3.44
N GLU A 82 7.48 -25.20 -2.29
CA GLU A 82 8.02 -23.87 -1.96
C GLU A 82 9.14 -23.47 -2.93
N LEU A 83 10.08 -24.38 -3.19
CA LEU A 83 11.15 -24.14 -4.15
C LEU A 83 10.60 -23.91 -5.56
N LYS A 84 9.56 -24.65 -5.92
CA LYS A 84 8.91 -24.49 -7.23
C LYS A 84 8.15 -23.16 -7.34
N VAL A 85 7.44 -22.73 -6.30
CA VAL A 85 6.81 -21.41 -6.25
C VAL A 85 7.87 -20.32 -6.33
N GLN A 86 8.99 -20.45 -5.60
CA GLN A 86 10.10 -19.50 -5.69
C GLN A 86 10.69 -19.41 -7.09
N SER A 87 10.84 -20.52 -7.80
CA SER A 87 11.35 -20.50 -9.18
C SER A 87 10.43 -19.70 -10.13
N TYR A 88 9.13 -19.89 -10.01
CA TYR A 88 8.15 -19.09 -10.77
C TYR A 88 8.16 -17.63 -10.36
N PHE A 89 8.29 -17.34 -9.06
CA PHE A 89 8.40 -15.99 -8.55
C PHE A 89 9.62 -15.25 -9.11
N TYR A 90 10.80 -15.88 -9.14
CA TYR A 90 11.97 -15.26 -9.76
C TYR A 90 11.81 -15.03 -11.26
N MET A 91 11.11 -15.92 -11.96
CA MET A 91 10.79 -15.70 -13.37
C MET A 91 9.82 -14.52 -13.54
N LEU A 92 8.84 -14.37 -12.65
CA LEU A 92 7.95 -13.21 -12.62
C LEU A 92 8.72 -11.92 -12.37
N VAL A 93 9.63 -11.90 -11.37
CA VAL A 93 10.50 -10.75 -11.10
C VAL A 93 11.35 -10.40 -12.33
N TYR A 94 11.88 -11.40 -13.02
CA TYR A 94 12.63 -11.18 -14.27
C TYR A 94 11.75 -10.49 -15.34
N LEU A 95 10.53 -10.95 -15.56
CA LEU A 95 9.60 -10.30 -16.50
C LEU A 95 9.26 -8.88 -16.07
N MET A 96 9.00 -8.66 -14.79
CA MET A 96 8.72 -7.32 -14.27
C MET A 96 9.87 -6.35 -14.55
N VAL A 97 11.11 -6.77 -14.29
CA VAL A 97 12.31 -5.94 -14.50
C VAL A 97 12.63 -5.70 -15.96
N THR A 98 12.43 -6.71 -16.83
CA THR A 98 12.86 -6.64 -18.23
C THR A 98 11.78 -6.11 -19.18
N LYS A 99 10.53 -6.39 -18.89
CA LYS A 99 9.40 -6.12 -19.80
C LYS A 99 8.52 -4.96 -19.35
N TYR A 100 8.30 -4.84 -18.03
CA TYR A 100 7.34 -3.91 -17.45
C TYR A 100 7.99 -2.70 -16.76
N ARG A 101 9.30 -2.65 -16.69
CA ARG A 101 10.01 -1.51 -16.13
C ARG A 101 9.72 -0.25 -16.93
N LYS A 102 9.25 0.80 -16.26
CA LYS A 102 9.14 2.14 -16.84
C LYS A 102 10.50 2.83 -16.75
N VAL A 103 11.14 3.06 -17.89
CA VAL A 103 12.50 3.65 -17.95
C VAL A 103 12.43 5.17 -17.91
N ASP A 104 11.50 5.77 -18.66
CA ASP A 104 11.35 7.24 -18.76
C ASP A 104 10.27 7.73 -17.78
N VAL A 105 10.70 7.94 -16.53
CA VAL A 105 9.84 8.53 -15.49
C VAL A 105 10.25 9.98 -15.29
N SER A 106 9.32 10.91 -15.45
CA SER A 106 9.60 12.34 -15.23
C SER A 106 10.03 12.59 -13.78
N ALA A 107 10.92 13.59 -13.57
CA ALA A 107 11.36 13.99 -12.24
C ALA A 107 10.20 14.37 -11.30
N GLU A 108 9.09 14.82 -11.86
CA GLU A 108 7.87 15.13 -11.11
C GLU A 108 7.20 13.87 -10.56
N ILE A 109 7.04 12.83 -11.37
CA ILE A 109 6.47 11.54 -10.94
C ILE A 109 7.36 10.92 -9.86
N VAL A 110 8.68 10.94 -10.04
CA VAL A 110 9.63 10.44 -9.04
C VAL A 110 9.48 11.19 -7.71
N ARG A 111 9.38 12.51 -7.75
CA ARG A 111 9.21 13.35 -6.56
C ARG A 111 7.87 13.08 -5.87
N ASP A 112 6.78 12.96 -6.62
CA ASP A 112 5.45 12.69 -6.09
C ASP A 112 5.40 11.34 -5.38
N HIS A 113 5.98 10.32 -5.98
CA HIS A 113 6.05 9.00 -5.39
C HIS A 113 6.94 8.96 -4.14
N LYS A 114 8.10 9.62 -4.16
CA LYS A 114 8.94 9.76 -2.95
C LYS A 114 8.16 10.40 -1.81
N ASN A 115 7.34 11.39 -2.10
CA ASN A 115 6.51 12.06 -1.09
C ASN A 115 5.35 11.17 -0.60
N ARG A 116 4.71 10.38 -1.47
CA ARG A 116 3.71 9.38 -1.05
C ARG A 116 4.32 8.31 -0.15
N ASN A 117 5.52 7.81 -0.47
CA ASN A 117 6.25 6.86 0.38
C ASN A 117 6.57 7.45 1.75
N ARG A 118 7.04 8.71 1.79
CA ARG A 118 7.29 9.43 3.06
C ARG A 118 6.03 9.55 3.89
N LEU A 119 4.92 9.95 3.28
CA LEU A 119 3.65 10.05 3.96
C LEU A 119 3.18 8.69 4.47
N SER A 120 3.32 7.62 3.68
CA SER A 120 2.99 6.25 4.09
C SER A 120 3.77 5.83 5.35
N THR A 121 5.08 6.12 5.42
CA THR A 121 5.89 5.86 6.61
C THR A 121 5.37 6.63 7.83
N ILE A 122 5.01 7.90 7.65
CA ILE A 122 4.47 8.74 8.72
C ILE A 122 3.10 8.25 9.18
N THR A 123 2.22 7.89 8.24
CA THR A 123 0.87 7.38 8.58
C THR A 123 0.91 6.03 9.27
N ASN A 124 1.85 5.16 8.93
CA ASN A 124 2.08 3.91 9.66
C ASN A 124 2.55 4.20 11.10
N TYR A 125 3.49 5.12 11.28
CA TYR A 125 3.91 5.54 12.62
C TYR A 125 2.74 6.09 13.46
N ILE A 126 1.86 6.88 12.84
CA ILE A 126 0.65 7.39 13.52
C ILE A 126 -0.26 6.23 13.93
N LYS A 127 -0.50 5.26 13.05
CA LYS A 127 -1.31 4.06 13.34
C LYS A 127 -0.74 3.23 14.50
N ASP A 128 0.59 3.14 14.59
CA ASP A 128 1.26 2.39 15.67
C ASP A 128 1.33 3.17 17.00
N ASN A 129 1.06 4.48 16.98
CA ASN A 129 1.22 5.35 18.14
C ASN A 129 0.00 6.27 18.40
N TYR A 130 -1.16 6.01 17.79
CA TYR A 130 -2.33 6.90 17.80
C TYR A 130 -2.83 7.26 19.21
N GLN A 131 -2.59 6.40 20.18
CA GLN A 131 -2.97 6.59 21.59
C GLN A 131 -2.14 7.70 22.29
N LYS A 132 -0.94 7.99 21.77
CA LYS A 132 -0.04 9.00 22.34
C LYS A 132 -0.47 10.40 21.93
N ASP A 133 -0.01 11.39 22.72
CA ASP A 133 -0.13 12.79 22.28
C ASP A 133 0.81 13.06 21.09
N LEU A 134 0.25 13.00 19.90
CA LEU A 134 0.95 13.23 18.63
C LEU A 134 0.57 14.60 18.08
N SER A 135 1.46 15.58 18.27
CA SER A 135 1.32 16.88 17.60
C SER A 135 1.96 16.86 16.21
N LEU A 136 1.51 17.74 15.33
CA LEU A 136 2.12 17.91 13.99
C LEU A 136 3.59 18.33 14.11
N GLU A 137 3.90 19.18 15.10
CA GLU A 137 5.26 19.65 15.41
C GLU A 137 6.15 18.49 15.87
N GLY A 138 5.64 17.64 16.79
CA GLY A 138 6.35 16.46 17.27
C GLY A 138 6.65 15.47 16.15
N LEU A 139 5.67 15.17 15.29
CA LEU A 139 5.88 14.32 14.12
C LEU A 139 6.89 14.93 13.13
N ALA A 140 6.79 16.21 12.86
CA ALA A 140 7.72 16.90 11.99
C ALA A 140 9.17 16.80 12.52
N GLN A 141 9.35 16.91 13.83
CA GLN A 141 10.64 16.72 14.49
C GLN A 141 11.16 15.27 14.35
N ILE A 142 10.30 14.28 14.61
CA ILE A 142 10.66 12.85 14.52
C ILE A 142 11.16 12.49 13.12
N PHE A 143 10.48 13.01 12.08
CA PHE A 143 10.79 12.67 10.70
C PHE A 143 11.74 13.66 9.99
N GLY A 144 12.23 14.68 10.70
CA GLY A 144 13.17 15.67 10.15
C GLY A 144 12.54 16.62 9.12
N TYR A 145 11.25 16.94 9.28
CA TYR A 145 10.53 17.86 8.39
C TYR A 145 10.12 19.14 9.11
N SER A 146 9.77 20.18 8.35
CA SER A 146 9.05 21.33 8.95
C SER A 146 7.56 21.02 9.11
N PRO A 147 6.88 21.55 10.13
CA PRO A 147 5.44 21.37 10.31
C PRO A 147 4.63 21.83 9.06
N THR A 148 5.04 22.92 8.44
CA THR A 148 4.42 23.42 7.20
C THR A 148 4.53 22.44 6.04
N TYR A 149 5.70 21.79 5.88
CA TYR A 149 5.89 20.79 4.84
C TYR A 149 5.01 19.57 5.10
N LEU A 150 4.99 19.07 6.33
CA LEU A 150 4.19 17.92 6.72
C LEU A 150 2.68 18.21 6.56
N SER A 151 2.21 19.39 6.97
CA SER A 151 0.81 19.80 6.75
C SER A 151 0.42 19.82 5.26
N ARG A 152 1.32 20.31 4.39
CA ARG A 152 1.09 20.28 2.93
C ARG A 152 1.07 18.85 2.38
N MET A 153 1.92 17.96 2.91
CA MET A 153 1.92 16.54 2.51
C MET A 153 0.58 15.87 2.82
N PHE A 154 0.04 16.06 4.02
CA PHE A 154 -1.28 15.51 4.37
C PHE A 154 -2.36 16.03 3.43
N ARG A 155 -2.44 17.36 3.22
CA ARG A 155 -3.44 17.93 2.33
C ARG A 155 -3.31 17.47 0.88
N LYS A 156 -2.08 17.33 0.37
CA LYS A 156 -1.85 16.97 -1.03
C LYS A 156 -2.06 15.47 -1.29
N TYR A 157 -1.62 14.59 -0.37
CA TYR A 157 -1.53 13.15 -0.65
C TYR A 157 -2.51 12.30 0.17
N ALA A 158 -3.00 12.79 1.30
CA ALA A 158 -4.08 12.17 2.06
C ALA A 158 -5.43 12.88 1.87
N GLU A 159 -5.44 14.05 1.19
CA GLU A 159 -6.62 14.88 0.88
C GLU A 159 -7.36 15.41 2.11
N ILE A 160 -6.84 15.17 3.30
CA ILE A 160 -7.34 15.66 4.58
C ILE A 160 -6.22 16.33 5.36
N ASN A 161 -6.56 17.12 6.38
CA ASN A 161 -5.53 17.68 7.24
C ASN A 161 -5.08 16.66 8.31
N TYR A 162 -3.92 16.90 8.92
CA TYR A 162 -3.33 16.02 9.93
C TYR A 162 -4.28 15.74 11.10
N LYS A 163 -4.98 16.78 11.59
CA LYS A 163 -5.88 16.65 12.74
C LYS A 163 -7.06 15.73 12.42
N GLU A 164 -7.64 15.88 11.26
CA GLU A 164 -8.71 15.01 10.76
C GLU A 164 -8.20 13.57 10.59
N TYR A 165 -6.98 13.41 10.07
CA TYR A 165 -6.39 12.09 9.88
C TYR A 165 -6.25 11.32 11.21
N ILE A 166 -5.60 11.94 12.23
CA ILE A 166 -5.40 11.27 13.53
C ILE A 166 -6.72 11.03 14.27
N GLN A 167 -7.66 11.96 14.19
CA GLN A 167 -9.00 11.77 14.78
C GLN A 167 -9.74 10.62 14.10
N GLY A 168 -9.65 10.49 12.79
CA GLY A 168 -10.24 9.38 12.04
C GLY A 168 -9.68 8.03 12.49
N ILE A 169 -8.36 7.93 12.66
CA ILE A 169 -7.72 6.70 13.18
C ILE A 169 -8.21 6.38 14.59
N ARG A 170 -8.21 7.35 15.49
CA ARG A 170 -8.68 7.18 16.88
C ARG A 170 -10.14 6.72 16.93
N LEU A 171 -10.99 7.34 16.12
CA LEU A 171 -12.41 7.00 16.03
C LEU A 171 -12.62 5.57 15.49
N GLU A 172 -11.85 5.14 14.52
CA GLU A 172 -11.92 3.79 13.97
C GLU A 172 -11.59 2.74 15.05
N TYR A 173 -10.55 2.97 15.85
CA TYR A 173 -10.19 2.06 16.95
C TYR A 173 -11.22 2.10 18.08
N ALA A 174 -11.70 3.28 18.48
CA ALA A 174 -12.76 3.43 19.48
C ALA A 174 -14.03 2.69 19.04
N TYR A 175 -14.43 2.83 17.78
CA TYR A 175 -15.59 2.13 17.24
C TYR A 175 -15.43 0.61 17.29
N ARG A 176 -14.26 0.09 16.92
CA ARG A 176 -13.98 -1.35 16.99
C ARG A 176 -14.06 -1.88 18.41
N GLU A 177 -13.50 -1.16 19.38
CA GLU A 177 -13.55 -1.54 20.80
C GLU A 177 -15.00 -1.48 21.31
N LEU A 178 -15.76 -0.44 20.96
CA LEU A 178 -17.16 -0.27 21.36
C LEU A 178 -18.07 -1.44 20.92
N ILE A 179 -17.84 -2.00 19.73
CA ILE A 179 -18.66 -3.12 19.22
C ILE A 179 -18.16 -4.50 19.65
N SER A 180 -16.95 -4.58 20.23
CA SER A 180 -16.31 -5.86 20.59
C SER A 180 -16.08 -6.04 22.09
N SER A 181 -16.41 -5.06 22.93
CA SER A 181 -16.23 -5.12 24.39
C SER A 181 -17.40 -4.47 25.14
N ASP A 182 -17.50 -4.75 26.43
CA ASP A 182 -18.43 -4.11 27.36
C ASP A 182 -17.75 -2.93 28.13
N THR A 183 -16.65 -2.42 27.62
CA THR A 183 -15.87 -1.33 28.22
C THR A 183 -16.67 -0.02 28.18
N MET A 184 -16.56 0.79 29.22
CA MET A 184 -17.26 2.09 29.30
C MET A 184 -16.72 3.06 28.22
N VAL A 185 -17.60 3.90 27.69
CA VAL A 185 -17.26 4.85 26.61
C VAL A 185 -16.11 5.78 27.00
N GLU A 186 -16.05 6.21 28.26
CA GLU A 186 -14.97 7.04 28.77
C GLU A 186 -13.61 6.32 28.70
N GLU A 187 -13.57 5.05 29.08
CA GLU A 187 -12.35 4.23 29.03
C GLU A 187 -11.94 3.97 27.58
N ILE A 188 -12.89 3.69 26.69
CA ILE A 188 -12.63 3.54 25.24
C ILE A 188 -12.03 4.83 24.66
N ALA A 189 -12.56 5.98 25.04
CA ALA A 189 -12.05 7.26 24.58
C ALA A 189 -10.58 7.47 25.05
N GLU A 190 -10.27 7.15 26.30
CA GLU A 190 -8.92 7.22 26.84
C GLU A 190 -7.97 6.25 26.12
N HIS A 191 -8.37 4.97 25.96
CA HIS A 191 -7.59 3.95 25.24
C HIS A 191 -7.33 4.34 23.78
N SER A 192 -8.25 5.07 23.18
CA SER A 192 -8.12 5.54 21.80
C SER A 192 -7.37 6.86 21.67
N GLY A 193 -6.91 7.45 22.78
CA GLY A 193 -6.08 8.66 22.78
C GLY A 193 -6.88 9.97 22.67
N PHE A 194 -8.19 9.95 22.94
CA PHE A 194 -8.95 11.17 23.13
C PHE A 194 -8.70 11.76 24.53
N ALA A 195 -8.64 13.08 24.60
CA ALA A 195 -8.33 13.78 25.88
C ALA A 195 -9.47 13.67 26.90
N ASP A 196 -10.70 13.51 26.43
CA ASP A 196 -11.90 13.22 27.23
C ASP A 196 -12.96 12.53 26.36
N GLY A 197 -13.93 11.87 26.98
CA GLY A 197 -15.03 11.18 26.31
C GLY A 197 -16.04 12.09 25.57
N ARG A 198 -15.75 13.39 25.46
CA ARG A 198 -16.60 14.40 24.83
C ARG A 198 -16.10 14.87 23.45
N ALA A 199 -15.04 14.23 22.91
CA ALA A 199 -14.43 14.58 21.60
C ALA A 199 -15.27 14.07 20.42
#